data_37b098224e2826c903b5e1e300ea8a34
#
_entry.id   37b098224e2826c903b5e1e300ea8a34
#
_cell.length_a   1.000
_cell.length_b   1.000
_cell.length_c   1.000
_cell.angle_alpha   90.00
_cell.angle_beta   90.00
_cell.angle_gamma   90.00
#
_symmetry.space_group_name_H-M   'P 1'
#
loop_
_entity.id
_entity.type
_entity.pdbx_description
1 polymer ?
#
loop_
_entity_poly.entity_id
_entity_poly.type
_entity_poly.pdbx_seq_one_letter_code
_entity_poly.pdbx_strand_id
1 'polypeptide(L)'
;MGEINYAPLIDDMVWSYSRIKAFVDCPYRFYLKYIRHIHGKEMFFASYGTFMHRLIETYFKEGKSPRQLTDIYLRDFKKEVIGRAPNKTVFGNYFTGGLRYLRGIHPFPYRPVAIEKKVDFKVNGIPFIGYIDFIGELDGSLYVVDNKSRVLKPRSKREKPTKTDEELDAYLRQLYLYSAAVEEEYGVRPHKLCFNCFRTDTFIEEPFLDRDYEGAKQWLAEMISEIRQESDFKPSCEFFKCTHLCEMQDECEYYQLMKKR
;
A
#
# COMPACT_ATOMS: atom_id res chain seq x y z
N MET A 1 31.18 -22.26 3.67
CA MET A 1 30.24 -21.77 4.67
C MET A 1 28.90 -22.38 4.32
N GLY A 2 28.22 -23.06 5.24
CA GLY A 2 26.89 -23.61 4.96
C GLY A 2 25.91 -22.47 4.70
N GLU A 3 24.97 -22.62 3.76
CA GLU A 3 23.90 -21.68 3.52
C GLU A 3 23.07 -21.51 4.79
N ILE A 4 22.79 -20.25 5.17
CA ILE A 4 21.97 -19.96 6.35
C ILE A 4 20.52 -20.26 5.97
N ASN A 5 19.89 -21.15 6.72
CA ASN A 5 18.47 -21.47 6.52
C ASN A 5 17.57 -20.54 7.35
N TYR A 6 16.85 -19.64 6.69
CA TYR A 6 15.91 -18.72 7.32
C TYR A 6 14.46 -19.25 7.37
N ALA A 7 14.19 -20.43 6.80
CA ALA A 7 12.84 -20.99 6.72
C ALA A 7 12.11 -21.05 8.10
N PRO A 8 12.73 -21.42 9.23
CA PRO A 8 12.03 -21.42 10.51
C PRO A 8 11.51 -20.05 10.94
N LEU A 9 12.27 -18.97 10.68
CA LEU A 9 11.82 -17.61 10.98
C LEU A 9 10.67 -17.17 10.07
N ILE A 10 10.66 -17.65 8.83
CA ILE A 10 9.66 -17.31 7.82
C ILE A 10 8.36 -18.09 8.07
N ASP A 11 8.45 -19.34 8.52
CA ASP A 11 7.29 -20.19 8.81
C ASP A 11 6.44 -19.64 9.98
N ASP A 12 7.07 -18.94 10.94
CA ASP A 12 6.39 -18.32 12.08
C ASP A 12 5.85 -16.90 11.78
N MET A 13 6.02 -16.38 10.56
CA MET A 13 5.62 -15.03 10.24
C MET A 13 4.10 -14.91 10.06
N VAL A 14 3.52 -13.88 10.69
CA VAL A 14 2.22 -13.35 10.27
C VAL A 14 2.45 -12.40 9.09
N TRP A 15 1.80 -12.67 7.98
CA TRP A 15 2.02 -11.95 6.73
C TRP A 15 1.20 -10.66 6.62
N SER A 16 1.66 -9.76 5.78
CA SER A 16 0.91 -8.58 5.31
C SER A 16 1.32 -8.27 3.88
N TYR A 17 0.48 -7.57 3.15
CA TYR A 17 0.82 -7.17 1.78
C TYR A 17 2.13 -6.35 1.73
N SER A 18 2.32 -5.42 2.67
CA SER A 18 3.54 -4.61 2.73
C SER A 18 4.80 -5.44 3.01
N ARG A 19 4.69 -6.55 3.76
CA ARG A 19 5.81 -7.46 4.03
C ARG A 19 6.25 -8.18 2.75
N ILE A 20 5.30 -8.74 2.01
CA ILE A 20 5.58 -9.40 0.72
C ILE A 20 6.09 -8.38 -0.29
N LYS A 21 5.45 -7.21 -0.36
CA LYS A 21 5.86 -6.12 -1.24
C LYS A 21 7.31 -5.67 -0.99
N ALA A 22 7.76 -5.68 0.27
CA ALA A 22 9.15 -5.35 0.61
C ALA A 22 10.14 -6.34 -0.04
N PHE A 23 9.82 -7.64 -0.08
CA PHE A 23 10.62 -8.65 -0.76
C PHE A 23 10.59 -8.45 -2.29
N VAL A 24 9.40 -8.32 -2.86
CA VAL A 24 9.23 -8.10 -4.32
C VAL A 24 9.97 -6.86 -4.80
N ASP A 25 9.95 -5.77 -4.01
CA ASP A 25 10.66 -4.53 -4.35
C ASP A 25 12.18 -4.67 -4.20
N CYS A 26 12.64 -5.37 -3.16
CA CYS A 26 14.05 -5.60 -2.88
C CYS A 26 14.20 -6.67 -1.79
N PRO A 27 14.66 -7.90 -2.12
CA PRO A 27 14.88 -8.96 -1.14
C PRO A 27 15.78 -8.51 0.03
N TYR A 28 16.83 -7.73 -0.23
CA TYR A 28 17.70 -7.22 0.83
C TYR A 28 16.99 -6.26 1.79
N ARG A 29 16.04 -5.44 1.31
CA ARG A 29 15.18 -4.59 2.16
C ARG A 29 14.32 -5.46 3.08
N PHE A 30 13.74 -6.53 2.54
CA PHE A 30 12.97 -7.49 3.34
C PHE A 30 13.86 -8.12 4.43
N TYR A 31 15.06 -8.58 4.06
CA TYR A 31 16.03 -9.15 4.99
C TYR A 31 16.34 -8.20 6.13
N LEU A 32 16.75 -6.97 5.84
CA LEU A 32 17.08 -5.97 6.87
C LEU A 32 15.88 -5.72 7.81
N LYS A 33 14.70 -5.54 7.23
CA LYS A 33 13.51 -5.13 7.98
C LYS A 33 12.87 -6.26 8.78
N TYR A 34 12.75 -7.45 8.20
CA TYR A 34 11.93 -8.54 8.77
C TYR A 34 12.71 -9.73 9.28
N ILE A 35 13.93 -9.94 8.82
CA ILE A 35 14.83 -10.97 9.35
C ILE A 35 15.77 -10.36 10.41
N ARG A 36 16.36 -9.19 10.11
CA ARG A 36 17.29 -8.51 11.02
C ARG A 36 16.58 -7.54 11.97
N HIS A 37 15.28 -7.31 11.83
CA HIS A 37 14.47 -6.39 12.63
C HIS A 37 15.03 -4.98 12.75
N ILE A 38 15.66 -4.48 11.66
CA ILE A 38 16.20 -3.13 11.61
C ILE A 38 15.08 -2.14 11.37
N HIS A 39 15.07 -1.07 12.16
CA HIS A 39 14.15 0.05 11.97
C HIS A 39 14.73 1.04 10.96
N GLY A 40 13.99 1.28 9.89
CA GLY A 40 14.36 2.23 8.87
C GLY A 40 13.96 3.67 9.24
N LYS A 41 14.51 4.64 8.50
CA LYS A 41 14.14 6.04 8.66
C LYS A 41 12.82 6.37 7.98
N GLU A 42 12.19 7.44 8.43
CA GLU A 42 10.99 7.93 7.77
C GLU A 42 11.32 8.59 6.43
N MET A 43 10.50 8.29 5.42
CA MET A 43 10.66 8.74 4.05
C MET A 43 9.50 9.66 3.64
N PHE A 44 9.80 10.69 2.83
CA PHE A 44 8.83 11.71 2.40
C PHE A 44 7.51 11.13 1.87
N PHE A 45 7.58 10.14 0.98
CA PHE A 45 6.36 9.59 0.37
C PHE A 45 5.54 8.76 1.35
N ALA A 46 6.19 8.06 2.28
CA ALA A 46 5.53 7.26 3.30
C ALA A 46 4.85 8.15 4.34
N SER A 47 5.57 9.12 4.92
CA SER A 47 5.00 10.05 5.90
C SER A 47 3.87 10.90 5.31
N TYR A 48 4.00 11.35 4.05
CA TYR A 48 2.92 12.02 3.33
C TYR A 48 1.67 11.13 3.20
N GLY A 49 1.87 9.87 2.81
CA GLY A 49 0.78 8.91 2.70
C GLY A 49 0.06 8.73 4.04
N THR A 50 0.81 8.44 5.10
CA THR A 50 0.28 8.29 6.46
C THR A 50 -0.50 9.52 6.93
N PHE A 51 0.04 10.72 6.69
CA PHE A 51 -0.64 11.96 7.05
C PHE A 51 -1.96 12.15 6.32
N MET A 52 -1.98 11.89 5.00
CA MET A 52 -3.21 12.00 4.20
C MET A 52 -4.26 10.95 4.58
N HIS A 53 -3.86 9.69 4.81
CA HIS A 53 -4.78 8.65 5.29
C HIS A 53 -5.46 9.08 6.59
N ARG A 54 -4.70 9.59 7.57
CA ARG A 54 -5.25 10.11 8.83
C ARG A 54 -6.26 11.23 8.61
N LEU A 55 -6.01 12.16 7.68
CA LEU A 55 -6.95 13.25 7.39
C LEU A 55 -8.23 12.74 6.71
N ILE A 56 -8.10 11.77 5.79
CA ILE A 56 -9.25 11.13 5.15
C ILE A 56 -10.07 10.33 6.18
N GLU A 57 -9.40 9.58 7.05
CA GLU A 57 -10.03 8.90 8.19
C GLU A 57 -10.79 9.88 9.08
N THR A 58 -10.17 11.01 9.44
CA THR A 58 -10.76 12.08 10.25
C THR A 58 -12.03 12.65 9.57
N TYR A 59 -12.02 12.78 8.24
CA TYR A 59 -13.22 13.18 7.49
C TYR A 59 -14.38 12.21 7.71
N PHE A 60 -14.12 10.93 7.50
CA PHE A 60 -15.18 9.92 7.55
C PHE A 60 -15.60 9.54 8.97
N LYS A 61 -14.69 9.47 9.95
CA LYS A 61 -14.97 9.06 11.33
C LYS A 61 -15.47 10.21 12.19
N GLU A 62 -14.89 11.40 12.05
CA GLU A 62 -15.17 12.54 12.93
C GLU A 62 -16.08 13.60 12.27
N GLY A 63 -16.37 13.47 10.98
CA GLY A 63 -17.22 14.41 10.25
C GLY A 63 -16.62 15.82 10.11
N LYS A 64 -15.28 15.96 10.16
CA LYS A 64 -14.65 17.26 9.98
C LYS A 64 -14.90 17.81 8.60
N SER A 65 -15.22 19.09 8.52
CA SER A 65 -15.44 19.79 7.26
C SER A 65 -14.14 19.93 6.43
N PRO A 66 -14.25 20.09 5.11
CA PRO A 66 -13.09 20.34 4.23
C PRO A 66 -12.22 21.51 4.70
N ARG A 67 -12.82 22.57 5.28
CA ARG A 67 -12.11 23.72 5.85
C ARG A 67 -11.25 23.30 7.05
N GLN A 68 -11.83 22.58 8.00
CA GLN A 68 -11.11 22.12 9.19
C GLN A 68 -9.95 21.19 8.83
N LEU A 69 -10.15 20.27 7.87
CA LEU A 69 -9.08 19.40 7.37
C LEU A 69 -7.97 20.18 6.68
N THR A 70 -8.35 21.19 5.88
CA THR A 70 -7.39 22.11 5.24
C THR A 70 -6.56 22.87 6.26
N ASP A 71 -7.17 23.37 7.33
CA ASP A 71 -6.48 24.08 8.40
C ASP A 71 -5.51 23.16 9.15
N ILE A 72 -5.90 21.91 9.44
CA ILE A 72 -5.01 20.89 10.03
C ILE A 72 -3.85 20.58 9.08
N TYR A 73 -4.13 20.38 7.80
CA TYR A 73 -3.11 20.09 6.79
C TYR A 73 -2.05 21.19 6.70
N LEU A 74 -2.47 22.45 6.60
CA LEU A 74 -1.55 23.61 6.51
C LEU A 74 -0.72 23.78 7.78
N ARG A 75 -1.33 23.59 8.95
CA ARG A 75 -0.67 23.73 10.25
C ARG A 75 0.37 22.63 10.49
N ASP A 76 0.01 21.37 10.18
CA ASP A 76 0.77 20.20 10.63
C ASP A 76 1.67 19.59 9.53
N PHE A 77 1.53 20.00 8.27
CA PHE A 77 2.23 19.38 7.12
C PHE A 77 3.74 19.25 7.35
N LYS A 78 4.41 20.33 7.80
CA LYS A 78 5.87 20.33 8.00
C LYS A 78 6.31 19.44 9.16
N LYS A 79 5.43 19.18 10.12
CA LYS A 79 5.69 18.33 11.27
C LYS A 79 5.47 16.86 10.93
N GLU A 80 4.43 16.57 10.15
CA GLU A 80 3.98 15.22 9.88
C GLU A 80 4.65 14.61 8.63
N VAL A 81 4.98 15.44 7.63
CA VAL A 81 5.62 14.99 6.40
C VAL A 81 7.13 15.11 6.54
N ILE A 82 7.74 13.99 6.95
CA ILE A 82 9.15 13.87 7.27
C ILE A 82 9.92 13.32 6.07
N GLY A 83 11.21 13.58 6.02
CA GLY A 83 12.07 13.16 4.93
C GLY A 83 12.14 14.18 3.78
N ARG A 84 13.01 13.90 2.82
CA ARG A 84 13.29 14.81 1.71
C ARG A 84 12.60 14.35 0.43
N ALA A 85 11.80 15.23 -0.16
CA ALA A 85 11.30 15.02 -1.52
C ALA A 85 12.46 15.01 -2.54
N PRO A 86 12.35 14.31 -3.67
CA PRO A 86 13.39 14.27 -4.70
C PRO A 86 13.82 15.65 -5.19
N ASN A 87 12.87 16.56 -5.35
CA ASN A 87 13.11 17.94 -5.75
C ASN A 87 11.93 18.85 -5.34
N LYS A 88 12.09 20.16 -5.54
CA LYS A 88 11.07 21.17 -5.20
C LYS A 88 9.76 20.98 -5.97
N THR A 89 9.82 20.53 -7.22
CA THR A 89 8.63 20.28 -8.06
C THR A 89 7.80 19.14 -7.50
N VAL A 90 8.46 18.01 -7.14
CA VAL A 90 7.77 16.87 -6.51
C VAL A 90 7.15 17.29 -5.18
N PHE A 91 7.90 17.99 -4.33
CA PHE A 91 7.37 18.54 -3.07
C PHE A 91 6.12 19.38 -3.31
N GLY A 92 6.21 20.35 -4.24
CA GLY A 92 5.08 21.24 -4.58
C GLY A 92 3.86 20.48 -5.09
N ASN A 93 4.07 19.48 -5.97
CA ASN A 93 2.99 18.67 -6.51
C ASN A 93 2.27 17.84 -5.42
N TYR A 94 3.01 17.31 -4.44
CA TYR A 94 2.42 16.57 -3.32
C TYR A 94 1.67 17.51 -2.39
N PHE A 95 2.30 18.64 -2.01
CA PHE A 95 1.66 19.62 -1.15
C PHE A 95 0.38 20.20 -1.76
N THR A 96 0.44 20.69 -3.00
CA THR A 96 -0.72 21.30 -3.67
C THR A 96 -1.79 20.28 -4.03
N GLY A 97 -1.40 19.04 -4.39
CA GLY A 97 -2.33 17.95 -4.67
C GLY A 97 -3.15 17.57 -3.45
N GLY A 98 -2.51 17.35 -2.29
CA GLY A 98 -3.21 17.06 -1.04
C GLY A 98 -4.11 18.21 -0.57
N LEU A 99 -3.61 19.44 -0.66
CA LEU A 99 -4.40 20.61 -0.31
C LEU A 99 -5.66 20.77 -1.17
N ARG A 100 -5.53 20.55 -2.48
CA ARG A 100 -6.66 20.61 -3.41
C ARG A 100 -7.68 19.52 -3.11
N TYR A 101 -7.22 18.28 -2.89
CA TYR A 101 -8.08 17.17 -2.53
C TYR A 101 -8.88 17.45 -1.26
N LEU A 102 -8.23 17.91 -0.18
CA LEU A 102 -8.90 18.19 1.09
C LEU A 102 -9.90 19.35 1.02
N ARG A 103 -9.67 20.33 0.14
CA ARG A 103 -10.63 21.41 -0.12
C ARG A 103 -11.89 20.93 -0.83
N GLY A 104 -11.77 19.91 -1.68
CA GLY A 104 -12.87 19.32 -2.45
C GLY A 104 -13.35 17.98 -1.92
N ILE A 105 -12.82 17.49 -0.78
CA ILE A 105 -13.18 16.17 -0.27
C ILE A 105 -14.70 16.06 -0.04
N HIS A 106 -15.25 14.98 -0.51
CA HIS A 106 -16.67 14.65 -0.40
C HIS A 106 -16.83 13.16 -0.06
N PRO A 107 -18.00 12.73 0.45
CA PRO A 107 -18.25 11.32 0.73
C PRO A 107 -18.12 10.46 -0.52
N PHE A 108 -17.64 9.25 -0.36
CA PHE A 108 -17.76 8.23 -1.41
C PHE A 108 -19.23 7.93 -1.68
N PRO A 109 -19.59 7.39 -2.86
CA PRO A 109 -20.98 7.07 -3.20
C PRO A 109 -21.55 5.91 -2.39
N TYR A 110 -20.85 5.43 -1.39
CA TYR A 110 -21.14 4.28 -0.54
C TYR A 110 -21.42 4.71 0.89
N ARG A 111 -22.40 4.08 1.54
CA ARG A 111 -22.62 4.21 2.98
C ARG A 111 -21.43 3.56 3.72
N PRO A 112 -20.75 4.26 4.64
CA PRO A 112 -19.65 3.67 5.41
C PRO A 112 -20.11 2.46 6.24
N VAL A 113 -19.39 1.35 6.13
CA VAL A 113 -19.54 0.14 6.96
C VAL A 113 -18.35 0.05 7.91
N ALA A 114 -17.14 0.26 7.42
CA ALA A 114 -15.93 0.32 8.25
C ALA A 114 -14.92 1.31 7.66
N ILE A 115 -14.10 1.94 8.51
CA ILE A 115 -13.09 2.93 8.15
C ILE A 115 -11.82 2.62 8.93
N GLU A 116 -10.66 2.53 8.23
CA GLU A 116 -9.36 2.17 8.79
C GLU A 116 -9.48 0.93 9.69
N LYS A 117 -10.05 -0.13 9.11
CA LYS A 117 -10.33 -1.35 9.84
C LYS A 117 -9.10 -2.26 9.85
N LYS A 118 -8.58 -2.52 11.05
CA LYS A 118 -7.60 -3.58 11.23
C LYS A 118 -8.28 -4.93 11.02
N VAL A 119 -7.66 -5.78 10.21
CA VAL A 119 -8.10 -7.15 9.93
C VAL A 119 -7.00 -8.15 10.26
N ASP A 120 -7.40 -9.28 10.85
CA ASP A 120 -6.56 -10.42 11.16
C ASP A 120 -7.32 -11.66 10.67
N PHE A 121 -6.81 -12.32 9.66
CA PHE A 121 -7.53 -13.33 8.90
C PHE A 121 -6.57 -14.34 8.29
N LYS A 122 -7.09 -15.33 7.56
CA LYS A 122 -6.27 -16.32 6.85
C LYS A 122 -6.56 -16.30 5.36
N VAL A 123 -5.50 -16.38 4.57
CA VAL A 123 -5.59 -16.62 3.12
C VAL A 123 -5.04 -18.03 2.85
N ASN A 124 -5.89 -18.97 2.46
CA ASN A 124 -5.50 -20.38 2.27
C ASN A 124 -4.77 -20.98 3.50
N GLY A 125 -5.22 -20.64 4.71
CA GLY A 125 -4.59 -21.10 5.95
C GLY A 125 -3.38 -20.28 6.40
N ILE A 126 -2.87 -19.38 5.57
CA ILE A 126 -1.73 -18.51 5.88
C ILE A 126 -2.20 -17.32 6.73
N PRO A 127 -1.63 -17.09 7.94
CA PRO A 127 -2.01 -15.98 8.79
C PRO A 127 -1.63 -14.64 8.15
N PHE A 128 -2.58 -13.72 8.08
CA PHE A 128 -2.44 -12.45 7.39
C PHE A 128 -3.05 -11.30 8.18
N ILE A 129 -2.38 -10.17 8.21
CA ILE A 129 -2.87 -8.94 8.83
C ILE A 129 -2.86 -7.78 7.85
N GLY A 130 -3.75 -6.81 8.07
CA GLY A 130 -3.78 -5.59 7.27
C GLY A 130 -4.70 -4.54 7.85
N TYR A 131 -4.82 -3.47 7.09
CA TYR A 131 -5.78 -2.39 7.32
C TYR A 131 -6.55 -2.16 6.02
N ILE A 132 -7.87 -2.09 6.12
CA ILE A 132 -8.75 -1.73 5.02
C ILE A 132 -9.18 -0.30 5.26
N ASP A 133 -8.82 0.60 4.36
CA ASP A 133 -9.04 2.03 4.54
C ASP A 133 -10.52 2.36 4.63
N PHE A 134 -11.35 1.73 3.76
CA PHE A 134 -12.78 1.97 3.77
C PHE A 134 -13.53 0.76 3.19
N ILE A 135 -14.57 0.34 3.91
CA ILE A 135 -15.57 -0.60 3.43
C ILE A 135 -16.89 0.16 3.34
N GLY A 136 -17.48 0.20 2.18
CA GLY A 136 -18.77 0.85 1.94
C GLY A 136 -19.82 -0.14 1.46
N GLU A 137 -21.07 0.27 1.55
CA GLU A 137 -22.23 -0.50 1.07
C GLU A 137 -23.11 0.40 0.20
N LEU A 138 -23.55 -0.15 -0.92
CA LEU A 138 -24.55 0.45 -1.80
C LEU A 138 -25.44 -0.67 -2.35
N ASP A 139 -26.76 -0.52 -2.16
CA ASP A 139 -27.80 -1.45 -2.63
C ASP A 139 -27.54 -2.92 -2.20
N GLY A 140 -27.08 -3.11 -0.94
CA GLY A 140 -26.78 -4.43 -0.39
C GLY A 140 -25.45 -5.03 -0.83
N SER A 141 -24.66 -4.34 -1.65
CA SER A 141 -23.35 -4.78 -2.13
C SER A 141 -22.23 -4.07 -1.40
N LEU A 142 -21.13 -4.80 -1.12
CA LEU A 142 -19.94 -4.23 -0.45
C LEU A 142 -18.91 -3.74 -1.47
N TYR A 143 -18.22 -2.68 -1.10
CA TYR A 143 -17.16 -2.03 -1.86
C TYR A 143 -15.95 -1.82 -0.95
N VAL A 144 -14.77 -2.20 -1.43
CA VAL A 144 -13.51 -1.96 -0.73
C VAL A 144 -12.77 -0.83 -1.40
N VAL A 145 -12.47 0.24 -0.67
CA VAL A 145 -11.73 1.39 -1.18
C VAL A 145 -10.40 1.51 -0.47
N ASP A 146 -9.35 1.72 -1.23
CA ASP A 146 -8.00 1.96 -0.75
C ASP A 146 -7.51 3.34 -1.22
N ASN A 147 -6.96 4.13 -0.29
CA ASN A 147 -6.48 5.48 -0.54
C ASN A 147 -5.04 5.47 -1.05
N LYS A 148 -4.78 6.06 -2.21
CA LYS A 148 -3.44 6.08 -2.81
C LYS A 148 -2.94 7.49 -3.07
N SER A 149 -1.73 7.79 -2.61
CA SER A 149 -0.99 8.99 -3.02
C SER A 149 -0.41 8.87 -4.43
N ARG A 150 -0.32 7.65 -4.95
CA ARG A 150 0.17 7.37 -6.30
C ARG A 150 -0.90 7.68 -7.35
N VAL A 151 -0.44 8.08 -8.53
CA VAL A 151 -1.32 8.21 -9.71
C VAL A 151 -1.49 6.82 -10.30
N LEU A 152 -2.70 6.29 -10.22
CA LEU A 152 -3.11 5.11 -10.97
C LEU A 152 -3.97 5.56 -12.15
N LYS A 153 -4.01 4.77 -13.20
CA LYS A 153 -4.88 4.99 -14.35
C LYS A 153 -5.96 3.93 -14.41
N PRO A 154 -7.18 4.30 -14.78
CA PRO A 154 -8.24 3.32 -15.07
C PRO A 154 -7.76 2.32 -16.12
N ARG A 155 -8.30 1.12 -16.10
CA ARG A 155 -7.99 0.04 -17.04
C ARG A 155 -8.20 0.51 -18.48
N SER A 156 -7.26 0.16 -19.34
CA SER A 156 -7.35 0.47 -20.75
C SER A 156 -8.47 -0.36 -21.41
N LYS A 157 -9.01 0.17 -22.54
CA LYS A 157 -10.00 -0.56 -23.36
C LYS A 157 -9.34 -1.45 -24.43
N ARG A 158 -8.03 -1.72 -24.31
CA ARG A 158 -7.29 -2.51 -25.30
C ARG A 158 -7.46 -4.01 -25.01
N GLU A 159 -7.45 -4.83 -26.06
CA GLU A 159 -7.50 -6.30 -25.91
C GLU A 159 -6.31 -6.84 -25.14
N LYS A 160 -5.12 -6.29 -25.36
CA LYS A 160 -3.89 -6.69 -24.66
C LYS A 160 -3.62 -5.73 -23.52
N PRO A 161 -3.35 -6.22 -22.31
CA PRO A 161 -2.97 -5.40 -21.19
C PRO A 161 -1.78 -4.49 -21.53
N THR A 162 -1.86 -3.26 -21.06
CA THR A 162 -0.76 -2.29 -21.14
C THR A 162 0.06 -2.33 -19.84
N LYS A 163 1.24 -1.72 -19.82
CA LYS A 163 2.04 -1.59 -18.59
C LYS A 163 1.26 -0.91 -17.46
N THR A 164 0.33 0.01 -17.78
CA THR A 164 -0.51 0.65 -16.77
C THR A 164 -1.62 -0.26 -16.27
N ASP A 165 -2.09 -1.21 -17.07
CA ASP A 165 -3.02 -2.25 -16.61
C ASP A 165 -2.32 -3.25 -15.69
N GLU A 166 -1.10 -3.67 -16.05
CA GLU A 166 -0.26 -4.54 -15.20
C GLU A 166 0.08 -3.86 -13.86
N GLU A 167 0.32 -2.54 -13.87
CA GLU A 167 0.51 -1.76 -12.66
C GLU A 167 -0.76 -1.75 -11.80
N LEU A 168 -1.94 -1.50 -12.40
CA LEU A 168 -3.22 -1.54 -11.71
C LEU A 168 -3.49 -2.92 -11.11
N ASP A 169 -3.23 -4.00 -11.85
CA ASP A 169 -3.37 -5.39 -11.37
C ASP A 169 -2.48 -5.67 -10.17
N ALA A 170 -1.24 -5.14 -10.17
CA ALA A 170 -0.35 -5.27 -9.03
C ALA A 170 -0.88 -4.58 -7.76
N TYR A 171 -1.63 -3.46 -7.90
CA TYR A 171 -2.29 -2.81 -6.77
C TYR A 171 -3.58 -3.52 -6.36
N LEU A 172 -4.38 -3.99 -7.32
CA LEU A 172 -5.61 -4.75 -7.06
C LEU A 172 -5.34 -6.02 -6.26
N ARG A 173 -4.17 -6.64 -6.43
CA ARG A 173 -3.74 -7.82 -5.68
C ARG A 173 -3.83 -7.62 -4.16
N GLN A 174 -3.50 -6.42 -3.65
CA GLN A 174 -3.68 -6.07 -2.24
C GLN A 174 -5.16 -6.15 -1.84
N LEU A 175 -6.04 -5.55 -2.64
CA LEU A 175 -7.47 -5.50 -2.34
C LEU A 175 -8.13 -6.88 -2.47
N TYR A 176 -7.70 -7.68 -3.43
CA TYR A 176 -8.13 -9.08 -3.53
C TYR A 176 -7.76 -9.88 -2.27
N LEU A 177 -6.53 -9.76 -1.77
CA LEU A 177 -6.15 -10.45 -0.53
C LEU A 177 -6.97 -9.96 0.67
N TYR A 178 -7.23 -8.67 0.78
CA TYR A 178 -8.07 -8.11 1.85
C TYR A 178 -9.55 -8.51 1.72
N SER A 179 -10.00 -8.87 0.52
CA SER A 179 -11.36 -9.37 0.31
C SER A 179 -11.63 -10.70 1.03
N ALA A 180 -10.58 -11.47 1.37
CA ALA A 180 -10.72 -12.65 2.22
C ALA A 180 -11.23 -12.30 3.64
N ALA A 181 -10.72 -11.20 4.22
CA ALA A 181 -11.22 -10.71 5.50
C ALA A 181 -12.66 -10.20 5.41
N VAL A 182 -13.02 -9.56 4.28
CA VAL A 182 -14.39 -9.10 4.05
C VAL A 182 -15.35 -10.29 3.91
N GLU A 183 -14.97 -11.30 3.14
CA GLU A 183 -15.75 -12.52 2.96
C GLU A 183 -15.92 -13.28 4.30
N GLU A 184 -14.85 -13.38 5.11
CA GLU A 184 -14.88 -14.04 6.43
C GLU A 184 -15.80 -13.31 7.40
N GLU A 185 -15.81 -11.98 7.42
CA GLU A 185 -16.56 -11.19 8.39
C GLU A 185 -18.01 -10.95 7.99
N TYR A 186 -18.24 -10.65 6.70
CA TYR A 186 -19.57 -10.25 6.22
C TYR A 186 -20.31 -11.35 5.45
N GLY A 187 -19.65 -12.50 5.20
CA GLY A 187 -20.24 -13.64 4.48
C GLY A 187 -20.43 -13.41 2.97
N VAL A 188 -19.96 -12.28 2.44
CA VAL A 188 -20.08 -11.91 1.02
C VAL A 188 -18.79 -11.28 0.52
N ARG A 189 -18.50 -11.49 -0.77
CA ARG A 189 -17.38 -10.86 -1.45
C ARG A 189 -17.71 -9.41 -1.82
N PRO A 190 -16.72 -8.52 -1.92
CA PRO A 190 -16.94 -7.19 -2.46
C PRO A 190 -17.48 -7.25 -3.90
N HIS A 191 -18.37 -6.34 -4.25
CA HIS A 191 -18.85 -6.17 -5.61
C HIS A 191 -17.78 -5.49 -6.49
N LYS A 192 -17.09 -4.48 -5.92
CA LYS A 192 -15.99 -3.78 -6.59
C LYS A 192 -14.84 -3.51 -5.62
N LEU A 193 -13.66 -3.38 -6.22
CA LEU A 193 -12.41 -2.92 -5.60
C LEU A 193 -12.08 -1.54 -6.15
N CYS A 194 -11.83 -0.58 -5.26
CA CYS A 194 -11.77 0.82 -5.63
C CYS A 194 -10.47 1.47 -5.15
N PHE A 195 -9.97 2.43 -5.91
CA PHE A 195 -8.86 3.28 -5.49
C PHE A 195 -9.28 4.74 -5.48
N ASN A 196 -9.08 5.38 -4.32
CA ASN A 196 -9.15 6.82 -4.17
C ASN A 196 -7.74 7.41 -4.35
N CYS A 197 -7.40 7.84 -5.55
CA CYS A 197 -6.13 8.47 -5.85
C CYS A 197 -6.16 9.96 -5.46
N PHE A 198 -6.10 10.24 -4.16
CA PHE A 198 -6.37 11.55 -3.59
C PHE A 198 -5.44 12.67 -4.09
N ARG A 199 -4.23 12.39 -4.57
CA ARG A 199 -3.32 13.41 -5.10
C ARG A 199 -3.75 13.96 -6.47
N THR A 200 -4.44 13.14 -7.26
CA THR A 200 -4.93 13.49 -8.61
C THR A 200 -6.44 13.65 -8.69
N ASP A 201 -7.12 13.45 -7.55
CA ASP A 201 -8.58 13.49 -7.46
C ASP A 201 -9.24 12.54 -8.48
N THR A 202 -8.72 11.30 -8.51
CA THR A 202 -9.18 10.26 -9.42
C THR A 202 -9.71 9.10 -8.63
N PHE A 203 -10.94 8.68 -8.90
CA PHE A 203 -11.55 7.50 -8.32
C PHE A 203 -11.64 6.39 -9.38
N ILE A 204 -11.11 5.21 -9.06
CA ILE A 204 -11.08 4.04 -9.95
C ILE A 204 -11.91 2.95 -9.33
N GLU A 205 -12.79 2.34 -10.10
CA GLU A 205 -13.59 1.20 -9.69
C GLU A 205 -13.32 0.04 -10.65
N GLU A 206 -12.96 -1.12 -10.10
CA GLU A 206 -12.76 -2.36 -10.84
C GLU A 206 -13.74 -3.41 -10.31
N PRO A 207 -14.39 -4.18 -11.17
CA PRO A 207 -15.27 -5.27 -10.73
C PRO A 207 -14.46 -6.33 -9.99
N PHE A 208 -15.05 -6.92 -8.96
CA PHE A 208 -14.44 -8.09 -8.33
C PHE A 208 -14.58 -9.30 -9.26
N LEU A 209 -13.46 -9.93 -9.57
CA LEU A 209 -13.42 -11.11 -10.45
C LEU A 209 -12.85 -12.30 -9.67
N ASP A 210 -13.61 -13.38 -9.59
CA ASP A 210 -13.19 -14.61 -8.88
C ASP A 210 -11.87 -15.15 -9.39
N ARG A 211 -11.65 -15.11 -10.71
CA ARG A 211 -10.38 -15.55 -11.32
C ARG A 211 -9.18 -14.77 -10.74
N ASP A 212 -9.30 -13.46 -10.61
CA ASP A 212 -8.21 -12.61 -10.18
C ASP A 212 -8.02 -12.71 -8.65
N TYR A 213 -9.09 -13.01 -7.91
CA TYR A 213 -9.03 -13.34 -6.48
C TYR A 213 -8.26 -14.63 -6.24
N GLU A 214 -8.58 -15.71 -6.98
CA GLU A 214 -7.83 -16.97 -6.89
C GLU A 214 -6.36 -16.76 -7.34
N GLY A 215 -6.14 -15.97 -8.39
CA GLY A 215 -4.79 -15.60 -8.83
C GLY A 215 -3.99 -14.85 -7.75
N ALA A 216 -4.62 -13.94 -6.99
CA ALA A 216 -3.98 -13.23 -5.89
C ALA A 216 -3.59 -14.18 -4.74
N LYS A 217 -4.44 -15.14 -4.41
CA LYS A 217 -4.16 -16.18 -3.38
C LYS A 217 -3.02 -17.10 -3.81
N GLN A 218 -3.01 -17.51 -5.08
CA GLN A 218 -1.92 -18.32 -5.63
C GLN A 218 -0.61 -17.56 -5.62
N TRP A 219 -0.59 -16.31 -6.09
CA TRP A 219 0.58 -15.45 -6.05
C TRP A 219 1.13 -15.28 -4.63
N LEU A 220 0.25 -15.14 -3.62
CA LEU A 220 0.66 -15.08 -2.22
C LEU A 220 1.44 -16.34 -1.80
N ALA A 221 0.90 -17.51 -2.11
CA ALA A 221 1.52 -18.79 -1.77
C ALA A 221 2.90 -18.95 -2.48
N GLU A 222 2.97 -18.57 -3.76
CA GLU A 222 4.21 -18.60 -4.54
C GLU A 222 5.27 -17.68 -3.94
N MET A 223 4.92 -16.43 -3.60
CA MET A 223 5.84 -15.48 -3.00
C MET A 223 6.35 -15.94 -1.63
N ILE A 224 5.50 -16.51 -0.79
CA ILE A 224 5.92 -17.05 0.50
C ILE A 224 6.86 -18.23 0.30
N SER A 225 6.58 -19.11 -0.66
CA SER A 225 7.46 -20.23 -1.00
C SER A 225 8.83 -19.75 -1.48
N GLU A 226 8.86 -18.70 -2.32
CA GLU A 226 10.10 -18.08 -2.80
C GLU A 226 10.89 -17.46 -1.65
N ILE A 227 10.25 -16.66 -0.80
CA ILE A 227 10.89 -16.05 0.38
C ILE A 227 11.46 -17.12 1.31
N ARG A 228 10.73 -18.23 1.49
CA ARG A 228 11.15 -19.35 2.36
C ARG A 228 12.41 -20.06 1.86
N GLN A 229 12.62 -20.07 0.54
CA GLN A 229 13.78 -20.71 -0.09
C GLN A 229 14.95 -19.75 -0.26
N GLU A 230 14.74 -18.43 -0.06
CA GLU A 230 15.77 -17.41 -0.27
C GLU A 230 16.81 -17.45 0.87
N SER A 231 18.08 -17.49 0.52
CA SER A 231 19.20 -17.53 1.45
C SER A 231 20.19 -16.36 1.30
N ASP A 232 20.18 -15.67 0.15
CA ASP A 232 21.18 -14.64 -0.22
C ASP A 232 20.60 -13.20 -0.17
N PHE A 233 19.29 -13.03 -0.31
CA PHE A 233 18.55 -11.75 -0.25
C PHE A 233 19.24 -10.60 -1.01
N LYS A 234 19.57 -10.81 -2.29
CA LYS A 234 20.27 -9.81 -3.09
C LYS A 234 19.47 -8.52 -3.28
N PRO A 235 20.11 -7.34 -3.27
CA PRO A 235 19.44 -6.07 -3.49
C PRO A 235 19.04 -5.88 -4.95
N SER A 236 17.91 -5.21 -5.18
CA SER A 236 17.45 -4.82 -6.54
C SER A 236 18.19 -3.60 -7.10
N CYS A 237 18.84 -2.78 -6.26
CA CYS A 237 19.71 -1.64 -6.59
C CYS A 237 19.12 -0.64 -7.62
N GLU A 238 17.83 -0.36 -7.58
CA GLU A 238 17.22 0.66 -8.42
C GLU A 238 17.40 2.05 -7.79
N PHE A 239 18.16 2.94 -8.46
CA PHE A 239 18.61 4.22 -7.90
C PHE A 239 17.48 5.05 -7.29
N PHE A 240 16.38 5.26 -8.04
CA PHE A 240 15.27 6.07 -7.55
C PHE A 240 14.59 5.45 -6.32
N LYS A 241 14.34 4.13 -6.34
CA LYS A 241 13.74 3.43 -5.21
C LYS A 241 14.68 3.46 -4.00
N CYS A 242 15.96 3.17 -4.19
CA CYS A 242 16.95 3.20 -3.12
C CYS A 242 17.07 4.60 -2.49
N THR A 243 17.08 5.67 -3.33
CA THR A 243 17.31 7.04 -2.85
C THR A 243 16.07 7.70 -2.26
N HIS A 244 14.86 7.39 -2.76
CA HIS A 244 13.66 8.14 -2.40
C HIS A 244 12.54 7.34 -1.75
N LEU A 245 12.58 6.01 -1.83
CA LEU A 245 11.49 5.16 -1.34
C LEU A 245 11.94 4.16 -0.27
N CYS A 246 13.23 3.80 -0.23
CA CYS A 246 13.74 2.80 0.70
C CYS A 246 14.09 3.43 2.05
N GLU A 247 13.46 2.97 3.11
CA GLU A 247 13.72 3.38 4.49
C GLU A 247 15.04 2.82 5.06
N MET A 248 15.63 1.79 4.42
CA MET A 248 16.83 1.09 4.89
C MET A 248 18.15 1.70 4.42
N GLN A 249 18.14 2.93 3.92
CA GLN A 249 19.31 3.57 3.30
C GLN A 249 20.55 3.57 4.18
N ASP A 250 20.38 3.84 5.47
CA ASP A 250 21.49 4.07 6.39
C ASP A 250 22.15 2.74 6.78
N GLU A 251 21.40 1.64 6.72
CA GLU A 251 21.85 0.28 7.05
C GLU A 251 22.19 -0.57 5.80
N CYS A 252 21.91 -0.04 4.60
CA CYS A 252 22.12 -0.75 3.35
C CYS A 252 23.54 -0.51 2.82
N GLU A 253 24.44 -1.48 2.96
CA GLU A 253 25.81 -1.41 2.45
C GLU A 253 25.88 -1.16 0.93
N TYR A 254 24.98 -1.76 0.17
CA TYR A 254 24.89 -1.57 -1.28
C TYR A 254 24.52 -0.12 -1.67
N TYR A 255 23.63 0.51 -0.91
CA TYR A 255 23.30 1.92 -1.12
C TYR A 255 24.47 2.83 -0.77
N GLN A 256 25.22 2.52 0.29
CA GLN A 256 26.43 3.29 0.65
C GLN A 256 27.52 3.17 -0.43
N LEU A 257 27.68 2.00 -1.05
CA LEU A 257 28.60 1.81 -2.17
C LEU A 257 28.12 2.57 -3.44
N MET A 258 26.82 2.59 -3.71
CA MET A 258 26.24 3.30 -4.85
C MET A 258 26.43 4.82 -4.75
N LYS A 259 26.37 5.40 -3.54
CA LYS A 259 26.60 6.83 -3.28
C LYS A 259 28.05 7.28 -3.53
N LYS A 260 29.01 6.38 -3.46
CA LYS A 260 30.44 6.67 -3.61
C LYS A 260 30.90 6.66 -5.08
N ARG A 261 30.05 6.23 -5.99
CA ARG A 261 30.25 6.27 -7.44
C ARG A 261 29.66 7.53 -8.06
#